data_a97a0157935a2c0afe6c38692bf6f423
#
_entry.id   a97a0157935a2c0afe6c38692bf6f423
#
_cell.length_a   1.000
_cell.length_b   1.000
_cell.length_c   1.000
_cell.angle_alpha   90.00
_cell.angle_beta   90.00
_cell.angle_gamma   90.00
#
_symmetry.space_group_name_H-M   'P 1'
#
loop_
_entity.id
_entity.type
_entity.pdbx_description
1 polymer ?
#
loop_
_entity_poly.entity_id
_entity_poly.type
_entity_poly.pdbx_seq_one_letter_code
_entity_poly.pdbx_strand_id
1 'polypeptide(L)'
;MTQPGELVLKACACLVDARGHLLVFRHPGDESMQLPKGTVEPGETPHDAVRRELLEESGIRFDGPLESLGTLDRFCPAGGVEGTRIAHPQLWHLYLMRSVDALPETFEHVAIGSPQEHGLRFAFRWLAPDAPLDGFLLPYQQAIVRARAAV
;
A
#
# COMPACT_ATOMS: atom_id res chain seq x y z
N MET A 1 6.31 16.74 -13.91
CA MET A 1 5.75 15.65 -14.72
C MET A 1 6.81 14.56 -14.92
N THR A 2 6.44 13.31 -14.67
CA THR A 2 7.38 12.19 -14.78
C THR A 2 7.53 11.77 -16.25
N GLN A 3 8.78 11.62 -16.69
CA GLN A 3 9.09 11.19 -18.04
C GLN A 3 8.97 9.66 -18.16
N PRO A 4 8.61 9.12 -19.33
CA PRO A 4 8.60 7.67 -19.54
C PRO A 4 9.96 7.06 -19.20
N GLY A 5 9.98 5.94 -18.47
CA GLY A 5 11.19 5.26 -18.03
C GLY A 5 11.83 5.85 -16.79
N GLU A 6 11.36 6.99 -16.29
CA GLU A 6 11.85 7.59 -15.06
C GLU A 6 11.39 6.79 -13.85
N LEU A 7 12.28 6.58 -12.87
CA LEU A 7 11.98 5.84 -11.66
C LEU A 7 10.93 6.59 -10.82
N VAL A 8 9.88 5.87 -10.43
CA VAL A 8 8.83 6.40 -9.55
C VAL A 8 8.97 5.75 -8.18
N LEU A 9 9.07 6.58 -7.15
CA LEU A 9 9.15 6.09 -5.77
C LEU A 9 7.74 5.97 -5.19
N LYS A 10 7.46 4.81 -4.58
CA LYS A 10 6.20 4.54 -3.88
C LYS A 10 6.49 4.28 -2.42
N ALA A 11 5.54 4.60 -1.56
CA ALA A 11 5.58 4.25 -0.14
C ALA A 11 4.37 3.36 0.16
N CYS A 12 4.61 2.21 0.77
CA CYS A 12 3.61 1.18 1.00
C CYS A 12 3.46 0.94 2.50
N ALA A 13 2.22 0.98 2.99
CA ALA A 13 1.91 0.82 4.41
C ALA A 13 1.54 -0.63 4.72
N CYS A 14 2.30 -1.26 5.61
CA CYS A 14 1.95 -2.54 6.20
C CYS A 14 1.49 -2.28 7.63
N LEU A 15 0.22 -1.90 7.79
CA LEU A 15 -0.37 -1.61 9.10
C LEU A 15 -0.90 -2.90 9.71
N VAL A 16 -0.38 -3.27 10.87
CA VAL A 16 -0.80 -4.48 11.58
C VAL A 16 -1.47 -4.09 12.89
N ASP A 17 -2.46 -4.88 13.30
CA ASP A 17 -3.12 -4.73 14.59
C ASP A 17 -2.45 -5.61 15.65
N ALA A 18 -3.01 -5.61 16.88
CA ALA A 18 -2.45 -6.36 18.00
C ALA A 18 -2.46 -7.87 17.76
N ARG A 19 -3.30 -8.36 16.83
CA ARG A 19 -3.37 -9.79 16.50
C ARG A 19 -2.39 -10.17 15.40
N GLY A 20 -1.66 -9.21 14.84
CA GLY A 20 -0.80 -9.43 13.67
C GLY A 20 -1.57 -9.47 12.36
N HIS A 21 -2.82 -9.05 12.35
CA HIS A 21 -3.61 -8.93 11.13
C HIS A 21 -3.22 -7.67 10.37
N LEU A 22 -3.19 -7.77 9.05
CA LEU A 22 -2.68 -6.71 8.17
C LEU A 22 -3.84 -6.00 7.47
N LEU A 23 -3.81 -4.67 7.46
CA LEU A 23 -4.82 -3.88 6.77
C LEU A 23 -4.68 -4.01 5.26
N VAL A 24 -5.74 -4.46 4.61
CA VAL A 24 -5.81 -4.60 3.16
C VAL A 24 -7.11 -4.01 2.65
N PHE A 25 -7.17 -3.71 1.36
CA PHE A 25 -8.39 -3.17 0.80
C PHE A 25 -8.62 -3.63 -0.63
N ARG A 26 -9.87 -3.48 -1.08
CA ARG A 26 -10.26 -3.74 -2.44
C ARG A 26 -10.59 -2.41 -3.12
N HIS A 27 -9.98 -2.19 -4.28
CA HIS A 27 -10.26 -1.06 -5.14
C HIS A 27 -11.58 -1.33 -5.88
N PRO A 28 -12.49 -0.34 -6.00
CA PRO A 28 -13.73 -0.55 -6.76
C PRO A 28 -13.42 -0.92 -8.21
N GLY A 29 -14.11 -1.91 -8.72
CA GLY A 29 -13.92 -2.39 -10.09
C GLY A 29 -12.73 -3.30 -10.29
N ASP A 30 -12.00 -3.61 -9.23
CA ASP A 30 -10.84 -4.51 -9.27
C ASP A 30 -11.05 -5.61 -8.23
N GLU A 31 -10.89 -6.86 -8.63
CA GLU A 31 -11.06 -7.99 -7.72
C GLU A 31 -9.82 -8.25 -6.86
N SER A 32 -8.67 -7.70 -7.25
CA SER A 32 -7.45 -7.92 -6.48
C SER A 32 -7.43 -7.07 -5.21
N MET A 33 -6.74 -7.59 -4.20
CA MET A 33 -6.54 -6.89 -2.93
C MET A 33 -5.23 -6.12 -2.97
N GLN A 34 -5.17 -5.04 -2.20
CA GLN A 34 -4.03 -4.14 -2.16
C GLN A 34 -3.70 -3.72 -0.74
N LEU A 35 -2.48 -3.21 -0.58
CA LEU A 35 -2.06 -2.48 0.62
C LEU A 35 -2.13 -0.99 0.33
N PRO A 36 -2.37 -0.13 1.33
CA PRO A 36 -2.31 1.31 1.13
C PRO A 36 -0.93 1.70 0.60
N LYS A 37 -0.91 2.43 -0.51
CA LYS A 37 0.33 2.77 -1.19
C LYS A 37 0.10 3.97 -2.10
N GLY A 38 1.12 4.79 -2.24
CA GLY A 38 1.05 5.88 -3.20
C GLY A 38 2.42 6.44 -3.52
N THR A 39 2.43 7.42 -4.42
CA THR A 39 3.65 8.04 -4.93
C THR A 39 4.24 9.00 -3.92
N VAL A 40 5.56 8.89 -3.71
CA VAL A 40 6.31 9.88 -2.94
C VAL A 40 6.42 11.15 -3.79
N GLU A 41 5.93 12.25 -3.28
CA GLU A 41 5.92 13.52 -4.02
C GLU A 41 7.27 14.23 -3.94
N PRO A 42 7.57 15.13 -4.90
CA PRO A 42 8.81 15.89 -4.85
C PRO A 42 8.97 16.63 -3.52
N GLY A 43 10.14 16.50 -2.91
CA GLY A 43 10.43 17.12 -1.60
C GLY A 43 9.88 16.39 -0.40
N GLU A 44 9.11 15.32 -0.61
CA GLU A 44 8.53 14.51 0.47
C GLU A 44 9.46 13.34 0.77
N THR A 45 9.57 12.96 2.05
CA THR A 45 10.27 11.73 2.42
C THR A 45 9.34 10.54 2.26
N PRO A 46 9.87 9.32 2.05
CA PRO A 46 9.01 8.12 2.07
C PRO A 46 8.25 7.95 3.38
N HIS A 47 8.82 8.33 4.52
CA HIS A 47 8.14 8.30 5.81
C HIS A 47 6.89 9.18 5.81
N ASP A 48 7.02 10.40 5.33
CA ASP A 48 5.87 11.31 5.27
C ASP A 48 4.85 10.84 4.25
N ALA A 49 5.32 10.31 3.12
CA ALA A 49 4.44 9.80 2.08
C ALA A 49 3.59 8.64 2.56
N VAL A 50 4.19 7.68 3.29
CA VAL A 50 3.42 6.50 3.74
C VAL A 50 2.33 6.89 4.73
N ARG A 51 2.60 7.86 5.62
CA ARG A 51 1.59 8.35 6.56
C ARG A 51 0.47 9.10 5.83
N ARG A 52 0.84 9.92 4.87
CA ARG A 52 -0.13 10.68 4.06
C ARG A 52 -1.02 9.74 3.25
N GLU A 53 -0.42 8.77 2.57
CA GLU A 53 -1.18 7.83 1.74
C GLU A 53 -2.12 6.96 2.57
N LEU A 54 -1.67 6.50 3.74
CA LEU A 54 -2.55 5.74 4.63
C LEU A 54 -3.77 6.58 5.04
N LEU A 55 -3.55 7.85 5.40
CA LEU A 55 -4.63 8.74 5.78
C LEU A 55 -5.57 9.01 4.62
N GLU A 56 -5.03 9.30 3.43
CA GLU A 56 -5.84 9.63 2.25
C GLU A 56 -6.69 8.45 1.80
N GLU A 57 -6.15 7.24 1.84
CA GLU A 57 -6.85 6.06 1.33
C GLU A 57 -7.77 5.43 2.36
N SER A 58 -7.37 5.41 3.63
CA SER A 58 -8.11 4.67 4.67
C SER A 58 -8.76 5.55 5.72
N GLY A 59 -8.38 6.82 5.81
CA GLY A 59 -8.81 7.69 6.88
C GLY A 59 -8.08 7.47 8.20
N ILE A 60 -7.13 6.56 8.25
CA ILE A 60 -6.40 6.24 9.48
C ILE A 60 -5.19 7.13 9.60
N ARG A 61 -5.11 7.89 10.69
CA ARG A 61 -3.93 8.66 11.04
C ARG A 61 -2.99 7.78 11.88
N PHE A 62 -1.77 7.65 11.44
CA PHE A 62 -0.76 6.87 12.18
C PHE A 62 0.42 7.77 12.51
N ASP A 63 0.64 8.01 13.79
CA ASP A 63 1.73 8.86 14.29
C ASP A 63 2.81 8.06 15.02
N GLY A 64 2.67 6.74 15.07
CA GLY A 64 3.63 5.87 15.73
C GLY A 64 4.92 5.70 14.94
N PRO A 65 5.88 4.94 15.49
CA PRO A 65 7.15 4.69 14.80
C PRO A 65 6.95 3.83 13.55
N LEU A 66 7.80 4.10 12.55
CA LEU A 66 7.84 3.32 11.31
C LEU A 66 9.05 2.40 11.35
N GLU A 67 8.83 1.14 11.02
CA GLU A 67 9.92 0.18 10.88
C GLU A 67 10.08 -0.11 9.39
N SER A 68 11.28 0.17 8.85
CA SER A 68 11.53 -0.09 7.43
C SER A 68 11.60 -1.59 7.17
N LEU A 69 10.88 -2.05 6.16
CA LEU A 69 10.95 -3.43 5.66
C LEU A 69 11.80 -3.51 4.40
N GLY A 70 12.55 -2.45 4.09
CA GLY A 70 13.37 -2.39 2.89
C GLY A 70 12.57 -1.93 1.68
N THR A 71 13.09 -2.25 0.50
CA THR A 71 12.49 -1.83 -0.75
C THR A 71 12.18 -3.03 -1.64
N LEU A 72 11.22 -2.82 -2.54
CA LEU A 72 10.94 -3.76 -3.63
C LEU A 72 11.12 -3.02 -4.95
N ASP A 73 11.93 -3.57 -5.82
CA ASP A 73 12.05 -3.09 -7.19
C ASP A 73 10.89 -3.66 -7.99
N ARG A 74 10.17 -2.77 -8.66
CA ARG A 74 9.10 -3.19 -9.55
C ARG A 74 9.34 -2.56 -10.90
N PHE A 75 9.73 -3.37 -11.84
CA PHE A 75 9.88 -2.97 -13.22
C PHE A 75 8.86 -3.71 -14.06
N CYS A 76 8.02 -2.94 -14.75
CA CYS A 76 7.01 -3.51 -15.63
C CYS A 76 7.04 -2.70 -16.92
N PRO A 77 7.44 -3.31 -18.05
CA PRO A 77 7.45 -2.61 -19.33
C PRO A 77 6.04 -2.16 -19.70
N ALA A 78 5.94 -1.09 -20.48
CA ALA A 78 4.66 -0.61 -20.96
C ALA A 78 3.89 -1.75 -21.65
N GLY A 79 2.65 -1.97 -21.22
CA GLY A 79 1.86 -3.08 -21.69
C GLY A 79 2.28 -4.44 -21.20
N GLY A 80 3.15 -4.47 -20.21
CA GLY A 80 3.77 -5.69 -19.73
C GLY A 80 2.90 -6.57 -18.86
N VAL A 81 3.58 -7.45 -18.14
CA VAL A 81 2.94 -8.51 -17.35
C VAL A 81 1.95 -7.95 -16.33
N GLU A 82 1.06 -8.80 -15.87
CA GLU A 82 0.05 -8.48 -14.86
C GLU A 82 -1.04 -7.53 -15.36
N GLY A 83 -1.12 -7.33 -16.67
CA GLY A 83 -2.12 -6.44 -17.23
C GLY A 83 -1.93 -4.99 -16.89
N THR A 84 -0.80 -4.62 -16.29
CA THR A 84 -0.54 -3.23 -15.92
C THR A 84 0.20 -2.52 -17.03
N ARG A 85 -0.18 -1.26 -17.25
CA ARG A 85 0.47 -0.40 -18.22
C ARG A 85 1.39 0.55 -17.48
N ILE A 86 2.40 -0.02 -16.84
CA ILE A 86 3.35 0.79 -16.11
C ILE A 86 4.43 1.25 -17.08
N ALA A 87 4.44 2.53 -17.39
CA ALA A 87 5.44 3.14 -18.25
C ALA A 87 6.75 3.45 -17.50
N HIS A 88 6.77 3.24 -16.18
CA HIS A 88 7.89 3.62 -15.34
C HIS A 88 8.28 2.48 -14.43
N PRO A 89 9.57 2.25 -14.20
CA PRO A 89 9.97 1.38 -13.10
C PRO A 89 9.57 2.00 -11.78
N GLN A 90 9.27 1.17 -10.80
CA GLN A 90 8.87 1.63 -9.48
C GLN A 90 9.79 1.05 -8.42
N LEU A 91 10.10 1.85 -7.41
CA LEU A 91 10.76 1.39 -6.20
C LEU A 91 9.80 1.61 -5.05
N TRP A 92 9.42 0.54 -4.39
CA TRP A 92 8.48 0.60 -3.27
C TRP A 92 9.27 0.60 -1.96
N HIS A 93 9.09 1.64 -1.16
CA HIS A 93 9.57 1.67 0.23
C HIS A 93 8.48 1.07 1.11
N LEU A 94 8.82 0.00 1.83
CA LEU A 94 7.86 -0.73 2.66
C LEU A 94 8.05 -0.38 4.13
N TYR A 95 6.95 -0.12 4.84
CA TYR A 95 7.01 0.23 6.26
C TYR A 95 6.02 -0.60 7.05
N LEU A 96 6.52 -1.17 8.16
CA LEU A 96 5.67 -1.81 9.15
C LEU A 96 5.19 -0.75 10.14
N MET A 97 3.88 -0.73 10.37
CA MET A 97 3.23 0.21 11.27
C MET A 97 2.37 -0.62 12.22
N ARG A 98 2.61 -0.48 13.52
CA ARG A 98 1.90 -1.28 14.53
C ARG A 98 0.81 -0.42 15.16
N SER A 99 -0.44 -0.72 14.86
CA SER A 99 -1.57 0.01 15.41
C SER A 99 -1.83 -0.41 16.85
N VAL A 100 -2.01 0.59 17.73
CA VAL A 100 -2.42 0.34 19.11
C VAL A 100 -3.89 0.67 19.32
N ASP A 101 -4.55 1.20 18.31
CA ASP A 101 -5.95 1.61 18.39
C ASP A 101 -6.86 0.44 18.03
N ALA A 102 -8.05 0.43 18.64
CA ALA A 102 -9.10 -0.50 18.25
C ALA A 102 -9.79 0.04 17.00
N LEU A 103 -9.61 -0.65 15.89
CA LEU A 103 -10.19 -0.26 14.61
C LEU A 103 -11.27 -1.25 14.19
N PRO A 104 -12.27 -0.81 13.39
CA PRO A 104 -13.33 -1.72 12.93
C PRO A 104 -12.77 -2.89 12.12
N GLU A 105 -13.44 -4.04 12.20
CA GLU A 105 -13.04 -5.23 11.43
C GLU A 105 -13.15 -5.01 9.93
N THR A 106 -14.19 -4.29 9.51
CA THR A 106 -14.38 -3.89 8.12
C THR A 106 -14.87 -2.47 8.09
N PHE A 107 -14.46 -1.73 7.09
CA PHE A 107 -14.93 -0.37 6.90
C PHE A 107 -14.68 0.08 5.48
N GLU A 108 -15.34 1.15 5.08
CA GLU A 108 -15.14 1.79 3.79
C GLU A 108 -14.63 3.20 4.00
N HIS A 109 -13.85 3.67 3.06
CA HIS A 109 -13.36 5.05 3.08
C HIS A 109 -13.32 5.58 1.65
N VAL A 110 -13.76 6.83 1.49
CA VAL A 110 -13.67 7.52 0.20
C VAL A 110 -12.29 8.16 0.12
N ALA A 111 -11.50 7.71 -0.83
CA ALA A 111 -10.12 8.17 -0.98
C ALA A 111 -10.07 9.66 -1.36
N ILE A 112 -9.06 10.34 -0.85
CA ILE A 112 -8.80 11.74 -1.18
C ILE A 112 -7.36 11.86 -1.69
N GLY A 113 -7.02 12.97 -2.28
CA GLY A 113 -5.65 13.33 -2.67
C GLY A 113 -5.36 13.08 -4.14
N SER A 114 -4.99 11.86 -4.50
CA SER A 114 -4.60 11.53 -5.86
C SER A 114 -5.73 11.75 -6.86
N PRO A 115 -5.48 12.41 -8.01
CA PRO A 115 -6.52 12.59 -9.00
C PRO A 115 -7.14 11.29 -9.52
N GLN A 116 -6.35 10.22 -9.58
CA GLN A 116 -6.83 8.92 -10.06
C GLN A 116 -7.72 8.22 -9.05
N GLU A 117 -7.53 8.49 -7.77
CA GLU A 117 -8.24 7.78 -6.70
C GLU A 117 -9.24 8.65 -5.95
N HIS A 118 -9.15 9.97 -6.09
CA HIS A 118 -10.03 10.89 -5.38
C HIS A 118 -11.50 10.57 -5.65
N GLY A 119 -12.27 10.35 -4.59
CA GLY A 119 -13.68 10.04 -4.67
C GLY A 119 -14.00 8.55 -4.80
N LEU A 120 -13.00 7.69 -4.99
CA LEU A 120 -13.25 6.25 -5.04
C LEU A 120 -13.46 5.70 -3.63
N ARG A 121 -14.38 4.74 -3.52
CA ARG A 121 -14.70 4.10 -2.24
C ARG A 121 -13.93 2.79 -2.13
N PHE A 122 -13.03 2.71 -1.15
CA PHE A 122 -12.23 1.52 -0.89
C PHE A 122 -12.84 0.73 0.26
N ALA A 123 -12.89 -0.59 0.11
CA ALA A 123 -13.41 -1.50 1.12
C ALA A 123 -12.24 -2.16 1.86
N PHE A 124 -12.10 -1.87 3.14
CA PHE A 124 -10.99 -2.31 3.98
C PHE A 124 -11.38 -3.50 4.85
N ARG A 125 -10.41 -4.36 5.11
CA ARG A 125 -10.53 -5.47 6.06
C ARG A 125 -9.14 -5.84 6.57
N TRP A 126 -9.11 -6.74 7.53
CA TRP A 126 -7.87 -7.22 8.15
C TRP A 126 -7.56 -8.63 7.68
N LEU A 127 -6.35 -8.83 7.16
CA LEU A 127 -5.87 -10.09 6.64
C LEU A 127 -5.19 -10.87 7.76
N ALA A 128 -5.66 -12.09 8.04
CA ALA A 128 -5.07 -12.93 9.08
C ALA A 128 -3.63 -13.33 8.71
N PRO A 129 -2.77 -13.58 9.72
CA PRO A 129 -1.35 -13.89 9.45
C PRO A 129 -1.13 -15.13 8.60
N ASP A 130 -2.08 -16.06 8.58
CA ASP A 130 -2.00 -17.31 7.83
C ASP A 130 -2.90 -17.34 6.60
N ALA A 131 -3.57 -16.24 6.28
CA ALA A 131 -4.47 -16.20 5.14
C ALA A 131 -3.70 -16.38 3.82
N PRO A 132 -4.31 -17.07 2.82
CA PRO A 132 -3.66 -17.20 1.51
C PRO A 132 -3.56 -15.86 0.80
N LEU A 133 -2.56 -15.74 -0.09
CA LEU A 133 -2.25 -14.49 -0.77
C LEU A 133 -2.63 -14.47 -2.25
N ASP A 134 -3.36 -15.47 -2.73
CA ASP A 134 -3.70 -15.58 -4.16
C ASP A 134 -4.57 -14.42 -4.66
N GLY A 135 -5.24 -13.68 -3.79
CA GLY A 135 -6.01 -12.51 -4.19
C GLY A 135 -5.17 -11.25 -4.41
N PHE A 136 -3.84 -11.34 -4.26
CA PHE A 136 -2.93 -10.21 -4.39
C PHE A 136 -2.01 -10.36 -5.58
N LEU A 137 -1.70 -9.26 -6.26
CA LEU A 137 -0.63 -9.25 -7.26
C LEU A 137 0.70 -9.51 -6.59
N LEU A 138 1.65 -10.07 -7.34
CA LEU A 138 2.92 -10.55 -6.81
C LEU A 138 3.69 -9.53 -5.96
N PRO A 139 3.82 -8.26 -6.34
CA PRO A 139 4.54 -7.31 -5.49
C PRO A 139 3.91 -7.14 -4.11
N TYR A 140 2.59 -7.15 -4.04
CA TYR A 140 1.90 -7.09 -2.75
C TYR A 140 2.13 -8.36 -1.93
N GLN A 141 2.15 -9.53 -2.58
CA GLN A 141 2.48 -10.78 -1.90
C GLN A 141 3.87 -10.71 -1.26
N GLN A 142 4.84 -10.18 -2.00
CA GLN A 142 6.21 -10.03 -1.50
C GLN A 142 6.27 -9.07 -0.30
N ALA A 143 5.54 -7.97 -0.36
CA ALA A 143 5.47 -7.02 0.75
C ALA A 143 4.83 -7.67 1.99
N ILE A 144 3.75 -8.42 1.80
CA ILE A 144 3.04 -9.09 2.90
C ILE A 144 3.94 -10.13 3.57
N VAL A 145 4.69 -10.89 2.78
CA VAL A 145 5.62 -11.89 3.33
C VAL A 145 6.65 -11.21 4.23
N ARG A 146 7.20 -10.07 3.81
CA ARG A 146 8.16 -9.32 4.63
C ARG A 146 7.51 -8.79 5.91
N ALA A 147 6.30 -8.28 5.81
CA ALA A 147 5.58 -7.78 6.98
C ALA A 147 5.33 -8.91 7.99
N ARG A 148 4.90 -10.07 7.51
CA ARG A 148 4.65 -11.23 8.37
C ARG A 148 5.91 -11.70 9.08
N ALA A 149 7.05 -11.64 8.41
CA ALA A 149 8.32 -12.05 9.01
C ALA A 149 8.79 -11.08 10.10
N ALA A 150 8.34 -9.84 10.07
CA ALA A 150 8.76 -8.79 11.00
C ALA A 150 7.84 -8.64 12.23
N VAL A 151 6.68 -9.26 12.20
CA VAL A 151 5.69 -9.17 13.30
C VAL A 151 6.00 -10.13 14.43
#